data_ce7a5c3ff48e1636f4bda48cdb512705
#
_entry.id   ce7a5c3ff48e1636f4bda48cdb512705
#
_cell.length_a   1.000
_cell.length_b   1.000
_cell.length_c   1.000
_cell.angle_alpha   90.00
_cell.angle_beta   90.00
_cell.angle_gamma   90.00
#
_symmetry.space_group_name_H-M   'P 1'
#
loop_
_entity.id
_entity.type
_entity.pdbx_description
1 polymer ?
#
loop_
_entity_poly.entity_id
_entity_poly.type
_entity_poly.pdbx_seq_one_letter_code
_entity_poly.pdbx_strand_id
1 'polypeptide(L)'
;MDLEAVPFRSPLSAYEQQAESLLAGHRAADPAAIDLFHRKHPRFLDEKIKWRPKCISDSEIRDATLSLDDARLTIARYNDFLDWPSLAAYVEAVSQEGPVFEFESAVEAVVNGGLAALQGALRGDPALIRVRSTRVCCFDPPVHRATLLHYVAANGVEGYRQKTPPNAVEIARALLQAGAEPDALADMYGAECTTMSMLVSSSHPARARLQVPLVELLLDFGAAI
;
A
#
# COMPACT_ATOMS: atom_id res chain seq x y z
N MET A 1 16.22 -2.41 15.24
CA MET A 1 14.93 -1.71 15.49
C MET A 1 13.85 -2.45 14.69
N ASP A 2 12.87 -3.07 15.37
CA ASP A 2 11.68 -3.60 14.68
C ASP A 2 10.67 -2.47 14.57
N LEU A 3 10.45 -1.98 13.34
CA LEU A 3 9.34 -1.09 13.05
C LEU A 3 8.07 -1.94 12.96
N GLU A 4 7.26 -1.93 14.00
CA GLU A 4 5.92 -2.49 13.92
C GLU A 4 5.07 -1.68 12.93
N ALA A 5 4.25 -2.39 12.16
CA ALA A 5 3.30 -1.74 11.27
C ALA A 5 2.33 -0.89 12.10
N VAL A 6 2.19 0.36 11.75
CA VAL A 6 1.25 1.26 12.42
C VAL A 6 -0.18 0.85 12.06
N PRO A 7 -1.05 0.57 13.03
CA PRO A 7 -2.43 0.20 12.75
C PRO A 7 -3.17 1.27 11.94
N PHE A 8 -4.13 0.83 11.14
CA PHE A 8 -5.04 1.73 10.43
C PHE A 8 -5.69 2.75 11.39
N ARG A 9 -5.76 4.01 11.01
CA ARG A 9 -6.23 5.16 11.82
C ARG A 9 -5.34 5.53 13.01
N SER A 10 -4.09 5.11 13.02
CA SER A 10 -3.17 5.61 14.04
C SER A 10 -2.95 7.12 13.90
N PRO A 11 -2.80 7.85 15.02
CA PRO A 11 -2.53 9.28 14.97
C PRO A 11 -1.15 9.58 14.39
N LEU A 12 -0.97 10.78 13.83
CA LEU A 12 0.30 11.22 13.25
C LEU A 12 1.47 11.11 14.24
N SER A 13 1.18 11.29 15.55
CA SER A 13 2.18 11.13 16.62
C SER A 13 2.83 9.74 16.67
N ALA A 14 2.12 8.69 16.25
CA ALA A 14 2.70 7.35 16.17
C ALA A 14 3.80 7.26 15.10
N TYR A 15 3.60 7.90 13.97
CA TYR A 15 4.60 8.00 12.90
C TYR A 15 5.76 8.94 13.28
N GLU A 16 5.47 10.03 14.03
CA GLU A 16 6.50 10.89 14.60
C GLU A 16 7.43 10.11 15.55
N GLN A 17 6.89 9.31 16.43
CA GLN A 17 7.68 8.47 17.34
C GLN A 17 8.57 7.48 16.57
N GLN A 18 8.07 6.93 15.46
CA GLN A 18 8.89 6.08 14.59
C GLN A 18 10.04 6.87 13.94
N ALA A 19 9.79 8.10 13.48
CA ALA A 19 10.82 8.95 12.89
C ALA A 19 11.90 9.35 13.90
N GLU A 20 11.50 9.73 15.13
CA GLU A 20 12.42 10.03 16.23
C GLU A 20 13.26 8.81 16.62
N SER A 21 12.62 7.64 16.73
CA SER A 21 13.29 6.38 17.04
C SER A 21 14.27 5.96 15.92
N LEU A 22 13.90 6.16 14.66
CA LEU A 22 14.75 5.89 13.50
C LEU A 22 16.01 6.77 13.52
N LEU A 23 15.84 8.07 13.78
CA LEU A 23 16.96 9.01 13.86
C LEU A 23 17.88 8.68 15.06
N ALA A 24 17.31 8.34 16.21
CA ALA A 24 18.06 7.90 17.39
C ALA A 24 18.85 6.61 17.11
N GLY A 25 18.23 5.63 16.44
CA GLY A 25 18.88 4.40 16.00
C GLY A 25 20.05 4.67 15.05
N HIS A 26 19.88 5.55 14.05
CA HIS A 26 20.96 5.94 13.16
C HIS A 26 22.15 6.56 13.93
N ARG A 27 21.89 7.47 14.87
CA ARG A 27 22.93 8.08 15.72
C ARG A 27 23.65 7.07 16.62
N ALA A 28 22.96 6.00 16.99
CA ALA A 28 23.52 4.88 17.76
C ALA A 28 24.19 3.82 16.88
N ALA A 29 24.27 4.03 15.56
CA ALA A 29 24.79 3.07 14.58
C ALA A 29 24.04 1.72 14.59
N ASP A 30 22.73 1.72 14.89
CA ASP A 30 21.88 0.52 14.82
C ASP A 30 21.80 0.05 13.33
N PRO A 31 22.21 -1.21 13.05
CA PRO A 31 22.20 -1.74 11.67
C PRO A 31 20.82 -1.71 11.02
N ALA A 32 19.74 -1.90 11.79
CA ALA A 32 18.39 -1.88 11.25
C ALA A 32 17.94 -0.45 10.85
N ALA A 33 18.38 0.56 11.59
CA ALA A 33 18.13 1.95 11.22
C ALA A 33 18.91 2.36 9.96
N ILE A 34 20.19 1.94 9.86
CA ILE A 34 21.04 2.17 8.69
C ILE A 34 20.41 1.52 7.45
N ASP A 35 20.02 0.25 7.54
CA ASP A 35 19.37 -0.50 6.46
C ASP A 35 18.05 0.15 6.02
N LEU A 36 17.24 0.66 6.96
CA LEU A 36 15.99 1.32 6.61
C LEU A 36 16.22 2.64 5.85
N PHE A 37 17.17 3.47 6.28
CA PHE A 37 17.57 4.66 5.52
C PHE A 37 18.08 4.27 4.13
N HIS A 38 18.93 3.25 4.04
CA HIS A 38 19.46 2.76 2.77
C HIS A 38 18.35 2.38 1.78
N ARG A 39 17.33 1.67 2.24
CA ARG A 39 16.27 1.14 1.38
C ARG A 39 15.15 2.12 1.08
N LYS A 40 14.97 3.16 1.90
CA LYS A 40 13.76 4.01 1.79
C LYS A 40 14.04 5.49 1.60
N HIS A 41 15.20 6.01 2.04
CA HIS A 41 15.50 7.42 1.88
C HIS A 41 16.03 7.73 0.47
N PRO A 42 15.44 8.69 -0.28
CA PRO A 42 15.78 8.97 -1.70
C PRO A 42 17.26 9.27 -1.95
N ARG A 43 17.97 9.89 -0.99
CA ARG A 43 19.42 10.16 -1.07
C ARG A 43 20.25 8.91 -1.32
N PHE A 44 19.79 7.76 -0.81
CA PHE A 44 20.50 6.48 -0.87
C PHE A 44 19.92 5.52 -1.91
N LEU A 45 18.94 5.97 -2.70
CA LEU A 45 18.37 5.20 -3.82
C LEU A 45 19.04 5.60 -5.14
N ASP A 46 19.04 4.66 -6.10
CA ASP A 46 19.55 4.87 -7.44
C ASP A 46 18.74 5.96 -8.17
N GLU A 47 19.41 6.84 -8.89
CA GLU A 47 18.78 7.98 -9.56
C GLU A 47 17.86 7.55 -10.73
N LYS A 48 18.20 6.43 -11.38
CA LYS A 48 17.44 5.91 -12.53
C LYS A 48 16.39 4.89 -12.08
N ILE A 49 16.72 4.07 -11.07
CA ILE A 49 15.87 3.02 -10.54
C ILE A 49 15.48 3.39 -9.11
N LYS A 50 14.53 4.31 -8.97
CA LYS A 50 14.13 4.99 -7.72
C LYS A 50 13.72 4.09 -6.54
N TRP A 51 13.59 2.80 -6.75
CA TRP A 51 13.28 1.81 -5.72
C TRP A 51 14.48 0.90 -5.36
N ARG A 52 15.61 1.04 -6.09
CA ARG A 52 16.81 0.25 -5.86
C ARG A 52 17.79 1.02 -4.97
N PRO A 53 18.29 0.43 -3.86
CA PRO A 53 19.38 1.03 -3.09
C PRO A 53 20.65 1.23 -3.94
N LYS A 54 21.37 2.33 -3.70
CA LYS A 54 22.70 2.55 -4.26
C LYS A 54 23.67 1.49 -3.74
N CYS A 55 24.67 1.15 -4.55
CA CYS A 55 25.76 0.30 -4.11
C CYS A 55 26.79 1.12 -3.29
N ILE A 56 26.44 1.42 -2.05
CA ILE A 56 27.26 2.16 -1.07
C ILE A 56 27.39 1.32 0.22
N SER A 57 28.41 1.60 1.00
CA SER A 57 28.64 0.89 2.26
C SER A 57 27.76 1.41 3.40
N ASP A 58 27.51 0.56 4.39
CA ASP A 58 26.79 0.97 5.62
C ASP A 58 27.52 2.10 6.37
N SER A 59 28.87 2.19 6.22
CA SER A 59 29.63 3.28 6.81
C SER A 59 29.31 4.63 6.19
N GLU A 60 29.07 4.70 4.88
CA GLU A 60 28.69 5.95 4.20
C GLU A 60 27.32 6.44 4.67
N ILE A 61 26.39 5.52 4.94
CA ILE A 61 25.07 5.86 5.47
C ILE A 61 25.15 6.27 6.94
N ARG A 62 25.91 5.49 7.74
CA ARG A 62 26.14 5.79 9.16
C ARG A 62 26.77 7.16 9.38
N ASP A 63 27.74 7.51 8.54
CA ASP A 63 28.50 8.76 8.67
C ASP A 63 27.79 9.96 8.04
N ALA A 64 26.63 9.72 7.39
CA ALA A 64 25.80 10.77 6.81
C ALA A 64 25.13 11.61 7.90
N THR A 65 25.17 12.95 7.73
CA THR A 65 24.36 13.83 8.57
C THR A 65 22.91 13.75 8.13
N LEU A 66 22.05 13.26 9.03
CA LEU A 66 20.61 13.13 8.84
C LEU A 66 19.85 13.93 9.89
N SER A 67 18.78 14.58 9.44
CA SER A 67 17.86 15.38 10.25
C SER A 67 16.60 14.59 10.64
N LEU A 68 15.75 15.18 11.48
CA LEU A 68 14.42 14.62 11.76
C LEU A 68 13.55 14.60 10.49
N ASP A 69 13.68 15.58 9.61
CA ASP A 69 12.92 15.59 8.36
C ASP A 69 13.36 14.48 7.39
N ASP A 70 14.65 14.10 7.39
CA ASP A 70 15.11 12.92 6.67
C ASP A 70 14.49 11.63 7.26
N ALA A 71 14.39 11.54 8.57
CA ALA A 71 13.74 10.41 9.22
C ALA A 71 12.24 10.37 8.94
N ARG A 72 11.54 11.50 9.00
CA ARG A 72 10.12 11.63 8.62
C ARG A 72 9.90 11.19 7.17
N LEU A 73 10.73 11.67 6.24
CA LEU A 73 10.67 11.25 4.83
C LEU A 73 10.85 9.74 4.69
N THR A 74 11.80 9.16 5.44
CA THR A 74 12.06 7.71 5.41
C THR A 74 10.87 6.93 5.94
N ILE A 75 10.23 7.36 7.03
CA ILE A 75 9.02 6.72 7.58
C ILE A 75 7.84 6.86 6.62
N ALA A 76 7.64 8.03 5.99
CA ALA A 76 6.61 8.20 4.97
C ALA A 76 6.82 7.21 3.81
N ARG A 77 8.06 7.10 3.31
CA ARG A 77 8.45 6.16 2.24
C ARG A 77 8.37 4.69 2.66
N TYR A 78 8.62 4.38 3.93
CA TYR A 78 8.43 3.04 4.48
C TYR A 78 6.97 2.60 4.41
N ASN A 79 6.04 3.56 4.62
CA ASN A 79 4.60 3.37 4.48
C ASN A 79 4.08 3.68 3.05
N ASP A 80 4.99 3.71 2.06
CA ASP A 80 4.72 3.93 0.64
C ASP A 80 4.08 5.28 0.29
N PHE A 81 4.16 6.30 1.17
CA PHE A 81 3.78 7.68 0.85
C PHE A 81 4.89 8.41 0.09
N LEU A 82 4.51 9.38 -0.72
CA LEU A 82 5.45 10.22 -1.47
C LEU A 82 6.40 10.97 -0.53
N ASP A 83 5.85 11.57 0.52
CA ASP A 83 6.56 12.39 1.50
C ASP A 83 5.76 12.52 2.80
N TRP A 84 6.32 13.21 3.79
CA TRP A 84 5.66 13.44 5.07
C TRP A 84 4.35 14.22 4.99
N PRO A 85 4.24 15.33 4.19
CA PRO A 85 2.97 16.02 3.99
C PRO A 85 1.86 15.09 3.46
N SER A 86 2.18 14.21 2.51
CA SER A 86 1.21 13.24 1.95
C SER A 86 0.73 12.25 3.01
N LEU A 87 1.64 11.77 3.88
CA LEU A 87 1.28 10.90 5.00
C LEU A 87 0.40 11.65 6.00
N ALA A 88 0.77 12.87 6.38
CA ALA A 88 0.01 13.68 7.33
C ALA A 88 -1.41 13.97 6.82
N ALA A 89 -1.56 14.37 5.55
CA ALA A 89 -2.85 14.60 4.92
C ALA A 89 -3.73 13.33 4.89
N TYR A 90 -3.12 12.17 4.61
CA TYR A 90 -3.82 10.88 4.68
C TYR A 90 -4.30 10.56 6.10
N VAL A 91 -3.44 10.70 7.11
CA VAL A 91 -3.79 10.46 8.52
C VAL A 91 -4.95 11.35 8.95
N GLU A 92 -4.93 12.62 8.56
CA GLU A 92 -6.03 13.56 8.82
C GLU A 92 -7.32 13.10 8.15
N ALA A 93 -7.26 12.76 6.85
CA ALA A 93 -8.43 12.35 6.08
C ALA A 93 -9.09 11.06 6.61
N VAL A 94 -8.31 10.07 7.08
CA VAL A 94 -8.87 8.83 7.65
C VAL A 94 -9.22 8.92 9.13
N SER A 95 -8.85 10.01 9.81
CA SER A 95 -9.23 10.25 11.21
C SER A 95 -10.69 10.71 11.37
N GLN A 96 -11.26 11.25 10.31
CA GLN A 96 -12.63 11.78 10.26
C GLN A 96 -13.49 10.90 9.34
N GLU A 97 -14.80 10.82 9.64
CA GLU A 97 -15.76 10.19 8.73
C GLU A 97 -15.86 10.99 7.44
N GLY A 98 -15.83 10.28 6.31
CA GLY A 98 -15.89 10.90 4.99
C GLY A 98 -15.42 9.96 3.88
N PRO A 99 -15.47 10.40 2.61
CA PRO A 99 -15.24 9.53 1.45
C PRO A 99 -13.88 8.80 1.46
N VAL A 100 -12.82 9.46 1.93
CA VAL A 100 -11.49 8.83 2.03
C VAL A 100 -11.50 7.76 3.11
N PHE A 101 -12.04 8.06 4.30
CA PHE A 101 -12.15 7.09 5.38
C PHE A 101 -12.99 5.87 4.97
N GLU A 102 -14.12 6.06 4.31
CA GLU A 102 -15.01 4.98 3.87
C GLU A 102 -14.31 4.07 2.86
N PHE A 103 -13.64 4.65 1.85
CA PHE A 103 -12.88 3.89 0.86
C PHE A 103 -11.71 3.12 1.52
N GLU A 104 -10.91 3.79 2.32
CA GLU A 104 -9.74 3.20 2.97
C GLU A 104 -10.12 2.11 3.99
N SER A 105 -11.26 2.28 4.69
CA SER A 105 -11.83 1.25 5.57
C SER A 105 -12.28 0.01 4.80
N ALA A 106 -12.86 0.20 3.62
CA ALA A 106 -13.22 -0.90 2.73
C ALA A 106 -11.98 -1.61 2.18
N VAL A 107 -10.92 -0.87 1.83
CA VAL A 107 -9.61 -1.46 1.45
C VAL A 107 -9.06 -2.33 2.58
N GLU A 108 -9.06 -1.83 3.83
CA GLU A 108 -8.61 -2.64 4.98
C GLU A 108 -9.45 -3.92 5.15
N ALA A 109 -10.76 -3.84 4.91
CA ALA A 109 -11.63 -5.02 4.92
C ALA A 109 -11.25 -6.01 3.82
N VAL A 110 -10.95 -5.55 2.60
CA VAL A 110 -10.51 -6.40 1.47
C VAL A 110 -9.22 -7.13 1.82
N VAL A 111 -8.18 -6.40 2.22
CA VAL A 111 -6.84 -6.97 2.39
C VAL A 111 -6.68 -7.83 3.66
N ASN A 112 -7.55 -7.63 4.65
CA ASN A 112 -7.54 -8.39 5.89
C ASN A 112 -8.66 -9.45 5.98
N GLY A 113 -9.46 -9.66 4.91
CA GLY A 113 -10.49 -10.70 4.87
C GLY A 113 -11.78 -10.36 5.62
N GLY A 114 -12.04 -9.08 5.86
CA GLY A 114 -13.20 -8.57 6.61
C GLY A 114 -14.50 -8.57 5.80
N LEU A 115 -14.96 -9.74 5.31
CA LEU A 115 -16.10 -9.87 4.41
C LEU A 115 -17.37 -9.17 4.95
N ALA A 116 -17.69 -9.36 6.22
CA ALA A 116 -18.88 -8.75 6.82
C ALA A 116 -18.79 -7.22 6.86
N ALA A 117 -17.61 -6.66 7.17
CA ALA A 117 -17.36 -5.22 7.16
C ALA A 117 -17.47 -4.66 5.74
N LEU A 118 -16.86 -5.33 4.74
CA LEU A 118 -16.95 -4.95 3.33
C LEU A 118 -18.41 -4.93 2.85
N GLN A 119 -19.16 -6.00 3.11
CA GLN A 119 -20.58 -6.06 2.75
C GLN A 119 -21.43 -5.00 3.47
N GLY A 120 -21.07 -4.66 4.72
CA GLY A 120 -21.69 -3.56 5.46
C GLY A 120 -21.46 -2.22 4.78
N ALA A 121 -20.22 -1.92 4.42
CA ALA A 121 -19.83 -0.69 3.72
C ALA A 121 -20.56 -0.56 2.37
N LEU A 122 -20.56 -1.62 1.54
CA LEU A 122 -21.21 -1.63 0.22
C LEU A 122 -22.75 -1.53 0.31
N ARG A 123 -23.37 -1.99 1.41
CA ARG A 123 -24.81 -1.76 1.64
C ARG A 123 -25.11 -0.33 2.09
N GLY A 124 -24.21 0.27 2.87
CA GLY A 124 -24.33 1.65 3.34
C GLY A 124 -24.14 2.65 2.19
N ASP A 125 -23.13 2.42 1.37
CA ASP A 125 -22.86 3.21 0.17
C ASP A 125 -22.55 2.29 -1.04
N PRO A 126 -23.53 1.97 -1.88
CA PRO A 126 -23.31 1.19 -3.11
C PRO A 126 -22.40 1.88 -4.13
N ALA A 127 -22.22 3.21 -4.09
CA ALA A 127 -21.35 3.93 -5.00
C ALA A 127 -19.86 3.65 -4.70
N LEU A 128 -19.55 3.22 -3.48
CA LEU A 128 -18.20 2.89 -3.02
C LEU A 128 -17.49 1.88 -3.96
N ILE A 129 -18.25 0.99 -4.61
CA ILE A 129 -17.69 0.01 -5.55
C ILE A 129 -16.97 0.64 -6.74
N ARG A 130 -17.31 1.88 -7.10
CA ARG A 130 -16.73 2.64 -8.23
C ARG A 130 -15.73 3.69 -7.79
N VAL A 131 -15.60 3.92 -6.48
CA VAL A 131 -14.63 4.86 -5.93
C VAL A 131 -13.21 4.38 -6.24
N ARG A 132 -12.31 5.33 -6.46
CA ARG A 132 -10.89 5.08 -6.74
C ARG A 132 -10.03 5.68 -5.66
N SER A 133 -8.94 5.00 -5.34
CA SER A 133 -7.92 5.51 -4.43
C SER A 133 -7.41 6.88 -4.90
N THR A 134 -7.34 7.83 -3.97
CA THR A 134 -6.72 9.15 -4.15
C THR A 134 -5.42 9.27 -3.37
N ARG A 135 -4.97 8.19 -2.74
CA ARG A 135 -3.76 8.16 -1.94
C ARG A 135 -2.54 8.50 -2.79
N VAL A 136 -1.71 9.41 -2.27
CA VAL A 136 -0.44 9.80 -2.91
C VAL A 136 0.67 8.90 -2.41
N CYS A 137 1.26 8.11 -3.30
CA CYS A 137 2.32 7.15 -2.99
C CYS A 137 3.67 7.54 -3.59
N CYS A 138 4.72 6.81 -3.22
CA CYS A 138 6.08 7.06 -3.70
C CYS A 138 6.43 6.33 -5.02
N PHE A 139 5.45 5.72 -5.65
CA PHE A 139 5.63 5.05 -6.95
C PHE A 139 5.34 5.99 -8.12
N ASP A 140 5.49 5.50 -9.33
CA ASP A 140 5.21 6.23 -10.55
C ASP A 140 4.10 5.48 -11.34
N PRO A 141 2.95 6.13 -11.60
CA PRO A 141 2.56 7.47 -11.14
C PRO A 141 2.23 7.52 -9.64
N PRO A 142 2.24 8.72 -9.03
CA PRO A 142 2.07 8.86 -7.58
C PRO A 142 0.63 8.60 -7.08
N VAL A 143 -0.35 8.52 -7.96
CA VAL A 143 -1.73 8.16 -7.61
C VAL A 143 -2.19 7.02 -8.49
N HIS A 144 -2.39 5.85 -7.92
CA HIS A 144 -2.69 4.62 -8.68
C HIS A 144 -4.13 4.54 -9.18
N ARG A 145 -5.08 5.27 -8.58
CA ARG A 145 -6.50 5.24 -8.92
C ARG A 145 -7.10 3.82 -8.86
N ALA A 146 -6.58 2.98 -7.97
CA ALA A 146 -7.05 1.62 -7.76
C ALA A 146 -8.50 1.60 -7.27
N THR A 147 -9.31 0.67 -7.77
CA THR A 147 -10.63 0.32 -7.19
C THR A 147 -10.44 -0.73 -6.09
N LEU A 148 -11.48 -1.01 -5.31
CA LEU A 148 -11.43 -2.08 -4.28
C LEU A 148 -11.02 -3.44 -4.87
N LEU A 149 -11.42 -3.74 -6.11
CA LEU A 149 -11.11 -5.01 -6.76
C LEU A 149 -9.60 -5.16 -7.04
N HIS A 150 -8.87 -4.07 -7.34
CA HIS A 150 -7.43 -4.14 -7.57
C HIS A 150 -6.66 -4.62 -6.33
N TYR A 151 -7.14 -4.32 -5.12
CA TYR A 151 -6.48 -4.78 -3.88
C TYR A 151 -6.53 -6.30 -3.70
N VAL A 152 -7.48 -6.99 -4.35
CA VAL A 152 -7.55 -8.47 -4.35
C VAL A 152 -6.32 -9.09 -5.03
N ALA A 153 -5.76 -8.42 -6.03
CA ALA A 153 -4.57 -8.89 -6.74
C ALA A 153 -3.31 -8.91 -5.84
N ALA A 154 -3.30 -8.17 -4.74
CA ALA A 154 -2.16 -8.01 -3.83
C ALA A 154 -0.85 -7.68 -4.59
N ASN A 155 -0.95 -6.80 -5.59
CA ASN A 155 0.15 -6.34 -6.44
C ASN A 155 -0.17 -4.94 -6.99
N GLY A 156 0.85 -4.12 -7.21
CA GLY A 156 0.70 -2.75 -7.71
C GLY A 156 0.15 -1.73 -6.71
N VAL A 157 -0.42 -2.19 -5.60
CA VAL A 157 -0.87 -1.37 -4.47
C VAL A 157 0.23 -1.23 -3.42
N GLU A 158 -0.04 -0.52 -2.34
CA GLU A 158 0.93 -0.29 -1.26
C GLU A 158 1.44 -1.62 -0.68
N GLY A 159 2.76 -1.71 -0.47
CA GLY A 159 3.43 -2.96 -0.11
C GLY A 159 2.87 -3.64 1.14
N TYR A 160 2.55 -2.86 2.18
CA TYR A 160 1.98 -3.41 3.42
C TYR A 160 0.54 -3.95 3.24
N ARG A 161 -0.14 -3.55 2.15
CA ARG A 161 -1.47 -4.01 1.73
C ARG A 161 -1.45 -5.18 0.75
N GLN A 162 -0.28 -5.56 0.27
CA GLN A 162 -0.13 -6.72 -0.61
C GLN A 162 -0.28 -8.01 0.19
N LYS A 163 -1.53 -8.34 0.52
CA LYS A 163 -1.91 -9.50 1.32
C LYS A 163 -3.03 -10.26 0.63
N THR A 164 -3.03 -11.58 0.78
CA THR A 164 -4.09 -12.47 0.27
C THR A 164 -4.69 -13.22 1.45
N PRO A 165 -5.83 -12.76 2.00
CA PRO A 165 -6.50 -13.46 3.09
C PRO A 165 -7.07 -14.81 2.62
N PRO A 166 -7.28 -15.78 3.51
CA PRO A 166 -7.77 -17.11 3.15
C PRO A 166 -9.11 -17.10 2.41
N ASN A 167 -9.94 -16.08 2.64
CA ASN A 167 -11.25 -15.86 1.99
C ASN A 167 -11.21 -14.81 0.88
N ALA A 168 -10.07 -14.63 0.20
CA ALA A 168 -9.92 -13.64 -0.87
C ALA A 168 -10.89 -13.89 -2.05
N VAL A 169 -11.24 -15.15 -2.32
CA VAL A 169 -12.22 -15.50 -3.39
C VAL A 169 -13.62 -15.01 -3.02
N GLU A 170 -14.04 -15.17 -1.77
CA GLU A 170 -15.33 -14.68 -1.27
C GLU A 170 -15.38 -13.15 -1.25
N ILE A 171 -14.28 -12.48 -0.89
CA ILE A 171 -14.12 -11.03 -0.97
C ILE A 171 -14.27 -10.55 -2.41
N ALA A 172 -13.52 -11.16 -3.35
CA ALA A 172 -13.60 -10.82 -4.77
C ALA A 172 -15.01 -11.03 -5.34
N ARG A 173 -15.66 -12.15 -4.99
CA ARG A 173 -17.03 -12.45 -5.38
C ARG A 173 -18.01 -11.40 -4.86
N ALA A 174 -17.88 -10.97 -3.61
CA ALA A 174 -18.73 -9.94 -3.04
C ALA A 174 -18.59 -8.60 -3.77
N LEU A 175 -17.36 -8.20 -4.15
CA LEU A 175 -17.10 -7.00 -4.94
C LEU A 175 -17.72 -7.11 -6.34
N LEU A 176 -17.51 -8.22 -7.05
CA LEU A 176 -18.03 -8.45 -8.39
C LEU A 176 -19.58 -8.50 -8.41
N GLN A 177 -20.19 -9.15 -7.43
CA GLN A 177 -21.66 -9.17 -7.24
C GLN A 177 -22.23 -7.79 -6.91
N ALA A 178 -21.45 -6.93 -6.24
CA ALA A 178 -21.82 -5.53 -5.99
C ALA A 178 -21.64 -4.63 -7.22
N GLY A 179 -21.14 -5.15 -8.35
CA GLY A 179 -20.98 -4.44 -9.62
C GLY A 179 -19.60 -3.83 -9.81
N ALA A 180 -18.55 -4.39 -9.18
CA ALA A 180 -17.18 -4.05 -9.54
C ALA A 180 -16.93 -4.39 -11.02
N GLU A 181 -16.31 -3.47 -11.74
CA GLU A 181 -15.92 -3.67 -13.13
C GLU A 181 -14.66 -4.55 -13.20
N PRO A 182 -14.71 -5.77 -13.79
CA PRO A 182 -13.57 -6.69 -13.81
C PRO A 182 -12.34 -6.12 -14.52
N ASP A 183 -12.57 -5.35 -15.60
CA ASP A 183 -11.53 -4.75 -16.43
C ASP A 183 -11.29 -3.27 -16.12
N ALA A 184 -11.71 -2.80 -14.94
CA ALA A 184 -11.35 -1.45 -14.50
C ALA A 184 -9.83 -1.26 -14.58
N LEU A 185 -9.39 -0.11 -15.09
CA LEU A 185 -7.98 0.24 -15.22
C LEU A 185 -7.50 1.04 -14.01
N ALA A 186 -6.29 0.77 -13.56
CA ALA A 186 -5.56 1.53 -12.56
C ALA A 186 -4.16 1.87 -13.05
N ASP A 187 -3.64 3.01 -12.64
CA ASP A 187 -2.32 3.51 -13.06
C ASP A 187 -1.23 2.88 -12.19
N MET A 188 -0.60 1.81 -12.66
CA MET A 188 0.41 1.05 -11.91
C MET A 188 1.60 0.70 -12.82
N TYR A 189 2.82 0.75 -12.26
CA TYR A 189 4.06 0.41 -12.99
C TYR A 189 4.27 1.20 -14.29
N GLY A 190 3.75 2.44 -14.37
CA GLY A 190 3.87 3.28 -15.56
C GLY A 190 2.94 2.88 -16.71
N ALA A 191 1.92 2.04 -16.45
CA ALA A 191 0.91 1.59 -17.41
C ALA A 191 -0.47 1.52 -16.78
N GLU A 192 -1.50 1.41 -17.63
CA GLU A 192 -2.85 1.05 -17.19
C GLU A 192 -2.95 -0.46 -17.00
N CYS A 193 -3.35 -0.88 -15.79
CA CYS A 193 -3.39 -2.28 -15.38
C CYS A 193 -4.79 -2.68 -14.92
N THR A 194 -5.24 -3.86 -15.32
CA THR A 194 -6.47 -4.49 -14.80
C THR A 194 -6.16 -5.31 -13.56
N THR A 195 -7.19 -5.67 -12.78
CA THR A 195 -7.04 -6.64 -11.68
C THR A 195 -6.44 -7.96 -12.17
N MET A 196 -6.85 -8.45 -13.34
CA MET A 196 -6.33 -9.69 -13.94
C MET A 196 -4.83 -9.60 -14.19
N SER A 197 -4.34 -8.54 -14.83
CA SER A 197 -2.91 -8.38 -15.15
C SER A 197 -2.04 -8.33 -13.88
N MET A 198 -2.54 -7.67 -12.82
CA MET A 198 -1.86 -7.62 -11.53
C MET A 198 -1.90 -8.98 -10.80
N LEU A 199 -3.03 -9.68 -10.86
CA LEU A 199 -3.23 -10.97 -10.20
C LEU A 199 -2.28 -12.05 -10.75
N VAL A 200 -2.17 -12.17 -12.08
CA VAL A 200 -1.34 -13.23 -12.71
C VAL A 200 0.16 -13.04 -12.46
N SER A 201 0.59 -11.81 -12.17
CA SER A 201 1.98 -11.47 -11.83
C SER A 201 2.26 -11.45 -10.32
N SER A 202 1.24 -11.62 -9.47
CA SER A 202 1.38 -11.53 -8.01
C SER A 202 1.88 -12.83 -7.39
N SER A 203 2.89 -12.72 -6.53
CA SER A 203 3.36 -13.85 -5.73
C SER A 203 2.50 -14.16 -4.50
N HIS A 204 1.70 -13.21 -4.01
CA HIS A 204 0.90 -13.35 -2.80
C HIS A 204 -0.27 -14.33 -2.98
N PRO A 205 -1.17 -14.17 -3.97
CA PRO A 205 -2.21 -15.14 -4.26
C PRO A 205 -1.65 -16.51 -4.67
N ALA A 206 -0.52 -16.53 -5.40
CA ALA A 206 0.13 -17.78 -5.80
C ALA A 206 0.60 -18.59 -4.58
N ARG A 207 1.29 -17.95 -3.63
CA ARG A 207 1.72 -18.58 -2.36
C ARG A 207 0.54 -19.03 -1.49
N ALA A 208 -0.56 -18.27 -1.50
CA ALA A 208 -1.79 -18.64 -0.82
C ALA A 208 -2.58 -19.77 -1.54
N ARG A 209 -2.17 -20.18 -2.75
CA ARG A 209 -2.86 -21.14 -3.63
C ARG A 209 -4.26 -20.65 -4.05
N LEU A 210 -4.46 -19.34 -4.08
CA LEU A 210 -5.73 -18.71 -4.45
C LEU A 210 -5.67 -17.98 -5.82
N GLN A 211 -4.51 -17.98 -6.49
CA GLN A 211 -4.35 -17.29 -7.79
C GLN A 211 -5.29 -17.88 -8.84
N VAL A 212 -5.30 -19.22 -9.02
CA VAL A 212 -6.16 -19.88 -10.03
C VAL A 212 -7.64 -19.68 -9.71
N PRO A 213 -8.15 -19.93 -8.48
CA PRO A 213 -9.54 -19.65 -8.13
C PRO A 213 -9.96 -18.18 -8.34
N LEU A 214 -9.07 -17.22 -8.11
CA LEU A 214 -9.34 -15.81 -8.35
C LEU A 214 -9.38 -15.47 -9.85
N VAL A 215 -8.49 -16.06 -10.66
CA VAL A 215 -8.52 -15.92 -12.14
C VAL A 215 -9.82 -16.48 -12.69
N GLU A 216 -10.20 -17.71 -12.31
CA GLU A 216 -11.45 -18.34 -12.73
C GLU A 216 -12.66 -17.47 -12.38
N LEU A 217 -12.69 -16.94 -11.14
CA LEU A 217 -13.75 -16.05 -10.71
C LEU A 217 -13.83 -14.78 -11.57
N LEU A 218 -12.70 -14.13 -11.87
CA LEU A 218 -12.69 -12.93 -12.72
C LEU A 218 -13.21 -13.25 -14.13
N LEU A 219 -12.82 -14.39 -14.71
CA LEU A 219 -13.30 -14.85 -16.01
C LEU A 219 -14.82 -15.15 -15.99
N ASP A 220 -15.33 -15.78 -14.94
CA ASP A 220 -16.76 -16.03 -14.74
C ASP A 220 -17.59 -14.73 -14.71
N PHE A 221 -16.99 -13.63 -14.28
CA PHE A 221 -17.59 -12.29 -14.31
C PHE A 221 -17.23 -11.46 -15.54
N GLY A 222 -16.60 -12.06 -16.56
CA GLY A 222 -16.38 -11.46 -17.86
C GLY A 222 -15.09 -10.66 -18.01
N ALA A 223 -14.10 -10.85 -17.14
CA ALA A 223 -12.80 -10.23 -17.31
C ALA A 223 -12.14 -10.65 -18.64
N ALA A 224 -11.50 -9.70 -19.32
CA ALA A 224 -10.68 -9.97 -20.50
C ALA A 224 -9.32 -10.57 -20.09
N ILE A 225 -8.68 -11.31 -21.03
CA ILE A 225 -7.35 -11.89 -20.88
C ILE A 225 -6.33 -11.03 -21.62
#